data_322221f9fd689f86a0712229a0b6409c
#
_entry.id   322221f9fd689f86a0712229a0b6409c
#
_cell.length_a   1.000
_cell.length_b   1.000
_cell.length_c   1.000
_cell.angle_alpha   90.00
_cell.angle_beta   90.00
_cell.angle_gamma   90.00
#
_symmetry.space_group_name_H-M   'P 1'
#
loop_
_entity.id
_entity.type
_entity.pdbx_description
1 polymer ?
#
loop_
_entity_poly.entity_id
_entity_poly.type
_entity_poly.pdbx_seq_one_letter_code
_entity_poly.pdbx_strand_id
1 'polypeptide(L)'
;MKEKNSKIYCIFCGRSEDQVLMINSELGLQGVCIDCAAALNNIAREQQSKKSKKEVEAYQIKTPAEIKAYLDQYVIGQDEAKRVLSVAVYNHYKRLKYYHSKDVKDEVEIEKSNIIMVGQTGTGKTLLARTIARLLDVPFCIADATVLTEAGYVGEDVETVLTRLLQAADYDVEKACRGIVFIDEIDKI
;
A
#
# COMPACT_ATOMS: atom_id res chain seq x y z
N MET A 1 4.44 10.38 56.92
CA MET A 1 5.24 9.78 55.85
C MET A 1 5.25 10.77 54.69
N LYS A 2 6.46 11.30 54.35
CA LYS A 2 6.61 12.27 53.25
C LYS A 2 6.59 11.47 51.93
N GLU A 3 5.58 11.68 51.13
CA GLU A 3 5.61 11.23 49.75
C GLU A 3 6.81 11.88 49.05
N LYS A 4 7.75 11.04 48.61
CA LYS A 4 8.81 11.46 47.70
C LYS A 4 8.17 11.73 46.36
N ASN A 5 7.90 12.99 46.07
CA ASN A 5 7.50 13.49 44.79
C ASN A 5 8.70 13.28 43.83
N SER A 6 8.83 12.10 43.26
CA SER A 6 9.88 11.80 42.29
C SER A 6 9.47 12.43 40.94
N LYS A 7 10.10 13.54 40.57
CA LYS A 7 9.90 14.20 39.28
C LYS A 7 10.22 13.25 38.15
N ILE A 8 9.38 13.28 37.12
CA ILE A 8 9.56 12.49 35.92
C ILE A 8 10.44 13.28 34.94
N TYR A 9 11.42 12.63 34.36
CA TYR A 9 12.33 13.19 33.37
C TYR A 9 12.23 12.47 32.04
N CYS A 10 12.38 13.22 30.94
CA CYS A 10 12.45 12.61 29.62
C CYS A 10 13.71 11.76 29.48
N ILE A 11 13.54 10.48 29.10
CA ILE A 11 14.67 9.53 28.96
C ILE A 11 15.63 9.90 27.82
N PHE A 12 15.21 10.75 26.87
CA PHE A 12 16.03 11.14 25.73
C PHE A 12 16.72 12.48 25.92
N CYS A 13 16.04 13.51 26.42
CA CYS A 13 16.61 14.86 26.53
C CYS A 13 16.84 15.33 27.98
N GLY A 14 16.42 14.57 28.98
CA GLY A 14 16.60 14.88 30.40
C GLY A 14 15.75 16.03 30.96
N ARG A 15 14.88 16.66 30.16
CA ARG A 15 13.97 17.72 30.64
C ARG A 15 12.92 17.14 31.58
N SER A 16 12.56 17.91 32.63
CA SER A 16 11.56 17.50 33.60
C SER A 16 10.13 17.78 33.12
N GLU A 17 9.16 17.15 33.78
CA GLU A 17 7.71 17.36 33.53
C GLU A 17 7.24 18.80 33.76
N ASP A 18 7.99 19.58 34.55
CA ASP A 18 7.73 21.03 34.77
C ASP A 18 8.09 21.87 33.53
N GLN A 19 8.94 21.36 32.64
CA GLN A 19 9.49 22.10 31.51
C GLN A 19 8.82 21.72 30.18
N VAL A 20 8.31 20.49 30.07
CA VAL A 20 7.75 19.95 28.83
C VAL A 20 6.61 18.98 29.11
N LEU A 21 5.67 18.91 28.20
CA LEU A 21 4.59 17.93 28.27
C LEU A 21 5.13 16.52 28.08
N MET A 22 4.78 15.62 29.01
CA MET A 22 5.31 14.26 29.06
C MET A 22 4.24 13.23 28.69
N ILE A 23 4.67 12.22 27.93
CA ILE A 23 3.91 10.99 27.69
C ILE A 23 4.43 9.97 28.69
N ASN A 24 3.62 9.63 29.67
CA ASN A 24 3.97 8.68 30.72
C ASN A 24 3.45 7.29 30.36
N SER A 25 4.23 6.26 30.62
CA SER A 25 3.73 4.90 30.58
C SER A 25 3.08 4.55 31.93
N GLU A 26 2.01 3.80 31.94
CA GLU A 26 1.33 3.32 33.16
C GLU A 26 2.24 2.43 34.04
N LEU A 27 3.40 2.02 33.53
CA LEU A 27 4.30 1.02 34.12
C LEU A 27 5.54 1.60 34.82
N GLY A 28 5.74 2.92 34.89
CA GLY A 28 6.95 3.39 35.53
C GLY A 28 7.25 4.87 35.56
N LEU A 29 8.33 5.21 36.28
CA LEU A 29 8.88 6.54 36.58
C LEU A 29 9.59 7.20 35.38
N GLN A 30 9.45 6.67 34.16
CA GLN A 30 10.13 7.18 32.98
C GLN A 30 9.10 7.64 31.94
N GLY A 31 9.29 8.85 31.43
CA GLY A 31 8.46 9.44 30.40
C GLY A 31 9.26 9.85 29.17
N VAL A 32 8.56 10.13 28.09
CA VAL A 32 9.11 10.73 26.87
C VAL A 32 8.40 12.05 26.64
N CYS A 33 9.13 13.14 26.43
CA CYS A 33 8.48 14.41 26.11
C CYS A 33 7.94 14.42 24.68
N ILE A 34 6.92 15.22 24.43
CA ILE A 34 6.26 15.30 23.12
C ILE A 34 7.27 15.66 22.01
N ASP A 35 8.22 16.55 22.26
CA ASP A 35 9.22 16.94 21.27
C ASP A 35 10.11 15.74 20.87
N CYS A 36 10.56 14.96 21.85
CA CYS A 36 11.37 13.77 21.58
C CYS A 36 10.54 12.67 20.89
N ALA A 37 9.28 12.49 21.27
CA ALA A 37 8.38 11.55 20.62
C ALA A 37 8.14 11.92 19.14
N ALA A 38 7.95 13.21 18.86
CA ALA A 38 7.81 13.71 17.49
C ALA A 38 9.11 13.51 16.68
N ALA A 39 10.27 13.81 17.27
CA ALA A 39 11.57 13.59 16.63
C ALA A 39 11.82 12.11 16.31
N LEU A 40 11.52 11.21 17.25
CA LEU A 40 11.63 9.75 17.04
C LEU A 40 10.69 9.27 15.95
N ASN A 41 9.45 9.76 15.90
CA ASN A 41 8.50 9.42 14.86
C ASN A 41 8.99 9.86 13.47
N ASN A 42 9.58 11.06 13.37
CA ASN A 42 10.15 11.54 12.12
C ASN A 42 11.34 10.67 11.66
N ILE A 43 12.24 10.30 12.59
CA ILE A 43 13.35 9.39 12.28
C ILE A 43 12.84 8.02 11.83
N ALA A 44 11.83 7.48 12.52
CA ALA A 44 11.22 6.20 12.16
C ALA A 44 10.61 6.26 10.75
N ARG A 45 9.88 7.32 10.44
CA ARG A 45 9.30 7.56 9.09
C ARG A 45 10.38 7.67 8.01
N GLU A 46 11.47 8.40 8.29
CA GLU A 46 12.59 8.49 7.34
C GLU A 46 13.28 7.15 7.11
N GLN A 47 13.43 6.33 8.15
CA GLN A 47 14.01 5.00 8.01
C GLN A 47 13.09 4.04 7.23
N GLN A 48 11.79 4.08 7.50
CA GLN A 48 10.80 3.34 6.71
C GLN A 48 10.83 3.77 5.24
N SER A 49 10.81 5.07 4.97
CA SER A 49 10.90 5.61 3.60
C SER A 49 12.19 5.22 2.87
N LYS A 50 13.33 5.12 3.58
CA LYS A 50 14.60 4.65 3.01
C LYS A 50 14.60 3.15 2.73
N LYS A 51 13.92 2.36 3.58
CA LYS A 51 13.76 0.92 3.40
C LYS A 51 12.89 0.62 2.18
N SER A 52 11.74 1.27 2.06
CA SER A 52 10.84 1.10 0.93
C SER A 52 11.47 1.54 -0.40
N LYS A 53 12.27 2.63 -0.41
CA LYS A 53 13.02 3.03 -1.60
C LYS A 53 14.00 1.97 -2.06
N LYS A 54 14.74 1.34 -1.14
CA LYS A 54 15.65 0.23 -1.48
C LYS A 54 14.89 -0.98 -2.01
N GLU A 55 13.70 -1.28 -1.47
CA GLU A 55 12.87 -2.38 -1.95
C GLU A 55 12.30 -2.10 -3.35
N VAL A 56 11.90 -0.87 -3.65
CA VAL A 56 11.43 -0.48 -4.99
C VAL A 56 12.56 -0.45 -6.01
N GLU A 57 13.76 0.01 -5.62
CA GLU A 57 14.94 -0.03 -6.49
C GLU A 57 15.40 -1.46 -6.78
N ALA A 58 15.28 -2.36 -5.80
CA ALA A 58 15.61 -3.78 -5.95
C ALA A 58 14.56 -4.58 -6.74
N TYR A 59 13.37 -4.00 -6.94
CA TYR A 59 12.29 -4.67 -7.67
C TYR A 59 12.63 -4.75 -9.17
N GLN A 60 12.97 -5.95 -9.61
CA GLN A 60 13.17 -6.22 -11.03
C GLN A 60 11.80 -6.28 -11.72
N ILE A 61 11.48 -5.23 -12.48
CA ILE A 61 10.26 -5.20 -13.27
C ILE A 61 10.40 -6.26 -14.37
N LYS A 62 9.56 -7.30 -14.32
CA LYS A 62 9.49 -8.31 -15.36
C LYS A 62 9.02 -7.69 -16.66
N THR A 63 9.61 -8.10 -17.76
CA THR A 63 9.21 -7.64 -19.11
C THR A 63 7.78 -8.10 -19.46
N PRO A 64 7.08 -7.43 -20.37
CA PRO A 64 5.75 -7.88 -20.82
C PRO A 64 5.74 -9.32 -21.33
N ALA A 65 6.84 -9.76 -21.96
CA ALA A 65 6.97 -11.12 -22.46
C ALA A 65 7.04 -12.15 -21.30
N GLU A 66 7.80 -11.85 -20.25
CA GLU A 66 7.89 -12.69 -19.05
C GLU A 66 6.57 -12.75 -18.27
N ILE A 67 5.87 -11.60 -18.17
CA ILE A 67 4.55 -11.54 -17.53
C ILE A 67 3.56 -12.41 -18.32
N LYS A 68 3.53 -12.27 -19.65
CA LYS A 68 2.67 -13.11 -20.50
C LYS A 68 3.00 -14.59 -20.37
N ALA A 69 4.27 -14.95 -20.44
CA ALA A 69 4.72 -16.34 -20.31
C ALA A 69 4.31 -16.96 -18.94
N TYR A 70 4.31 -16.16 -17.88
CA TYR A 70 3.80 -16.62 -16.59
C TYR A 70 2.28 -16.81 -16.62
N LEU A 71 1.53 -15.87 -17.20
CA LEU A 71 0.07 -15.97 -17.32
C LEU A 71 -0.33 -17.20 -18.17
N ASP A 72 0.45 -17.56 -19.18
CA ASP A 72 0.22 -18.73 -20.04
C ASP A 72 0.27 -20.06 -19.26
N GLN A 73 0.97 -20.10 -18.12
CA GLN A 73 1.02 -21.28 -17.26
C GLN A 73 -0.26 -21.52 -16.45
N TYR A 74 -1.05 -20.47 -16.19
CA TYR A 74 -2.22 -20.54 -15.32
C TYR A 74 -3.55 -20.32 -16.04
N VAL A 75 -3.53 -19.62 -17.16
CA VAL A 75 -4.73 -19.25 -17.90
C VAL A 75 -4.64 -19.76 -19.33
N ILE A 76 -5.57 -20.60 -19.73
CA ILE A 76 -5.63 -21.14 -21.09
C ILE A 76 -6.37 -20.15 -21.98
N GLY A 77 -5.84 -19.90 -23.18
CA GLY A 77 -6.43 -18.93 -24.11
C GLY A 77 -6.25 -17.49 -23.66
N GLN A 78 -7.12 -16.59 -24.09
CA GLN A 78 -7.12 -15.16 -23.75
C GLN A 78 -5.79 -14.43 -24.14
N ASP A 79 -5.18 -14.82 -25.26
CA ASP A 79 -3.83 -14.34 -25.65
C ASP A 79 -3.76 -12.81 -25.81
N GLU A 80 -4.81 -12.21 -26.36
CA GLU A 80 -4.86 -10.76 -26.53
C GLU A 80 -4.98 -10.05 -25.18
N ALA A 81 -5.90 -10.48 -24.33
CA ALA A 81 -6.06 -9.93 -22.97
C ALA A 81 -4.78 -10.04 -22.16
N LYS A 82 -4.11 -11.20 -22.19
CA LYS A 82 -2.82 -11.40 -21.52
C LYS A 82 -1.75 -10.44 -22.03
N ARG A 83 -1.70 -10.21 -23.34
CA ARG A 83 -0.73 -9.29 -23.95
C ARG A 83 -0.95 -7.87 -23.50
N VAL A 84 -2.19 -7.38 -23.58
CA VAL A 84 -2.57 -6.03 -23.14
C VAL A 84 -2.31 -5.83 -21.66
N LEU A 85 -2.75 -6.79 -20.83
CA LEU A 85 -2.52 -6.75 -19.38
C LEU A 85 -1.03 -6.74 -19.03
N SER A 86 -0.22 -7.55 -19.71
CA SER A 86 1.23 -7.60 -19.46
C SER A 86 1.91 -6.27 -19.72
N VAL A 87 1.51 -5.56 -20.79
CA VAL A 87 2.04 -4.23 -21.10
C VAL A 87 1.54 -3.19 -20.08
N ALA A 88 0.26 -3.21 -19.75
CA ALA A 88 -0.32 -2.26 -18.81
C ALA A 88 0.30 -2.38 -17.41
N VAL A 89 0.49 -3.60 -16.92
CA VAL A 89 1.15 -3.90 -15.66
C VAL A 89 2.62 -3.43 -15.68
N TYR A 90 3.34 -3.75 -16.75
CA TYR A 90 4.72 -3.28 -16.91
C TYR A 90 4.82 -1.75 -16.84
N ASN A 91 3.96 -1.05 -17.58
CA ASN A 91 3.93 0.41 -17.60
C ASN A 91 3.59 0.99 -16.22
N HIS A 92 2.64 0.38 -15.50
CA HIS A 92 2.28 0.79 -14.14
C HIS A 92 3.49 0.71 -13.19
N TYR A 93 4.20 -0.42 -13.15
CA TYR A 93 5.36 -0.58 -12.26
C TYR A 93 6.57 0.22 -12.71
N LYS A 94 6.76 0.41 -14.02
CA LYS A 94 7.77 1.33 -14.55
C LYS A 94 7.52 2.76 -14.09
N ARG A 95 6.27 3.19 -14.10
CA ARG A 95 5.86 4.49 -13.56
C ARG A 95 6.14 4.62 -12.07
N LEU A 96 5.77 3.62 -11.25
CA LEU A 96 6.07 3.62 -9.81
C LEU A 96 7.58 3.75 -9.56
N LYS A 97 8.40 3.02 -10.31
CA LYS A 97 9.86 3.12 -10.24
C LYS A 97 10.36 4.51 -10.62
N TYR A 98 9.81 5.11 -11.67
CA TYR A 98 10.16 6.43 -12.14
C TYR A 98 9.90 7.51 -11.08
N TYR A 99 8.72 7.50 -10.43
CA TYR A 99 8.41 8.48 -9.39
C TYR A 99 9.23 8.32 -8.09
N HIS A 100 9.84 7.17 -7.87
CA HIS A 100 10.71 6.95 -6.72
C HIS A 100 12.18 7.32 -7.01
N SER A 101 12.59 7.47 -8.28
CA SER A 101 13.91 7.95 -8.64
C SER A 101 13.98 9.47 -8.51
N LYS A 102 14.92 9.99 -7.69
CA LYS A 102 15.03 11.42 -7.38
C LYS A 102 15.53 12.32 -8.51
N ASP A 103 15.94 11.76 -9.65
CA ASP A 103 16.59 12.49 -10.73
C ASP A 103 15.65 12.99 -11.83
N VAL A 104 14.36 13.04 -11.54
CA VAL A 104 13.38 13.49 -12.53
C VAL A 104 13.38 15.02 -12.62
N LYS A 105 14.19 15.54 -13.53
CA LYS A 105 14.16 16.94 -13.98
C LYS A 105 13.18 17.16 -15.14
N ASP A 106 12.59 16.09 -15.66
CA ASP A 106 11.66 16.17 -16.79
C ASP A 106 10.23 16.35 -16.30
N GLU A 107 9.57 17.36 -16.85
CA GLU A 107 8.17 17.73 -16.58
C GLU A 107 7.15 16.75 -17.17
N VAL A 108 7.54 15.49 -17.46
CA VAL A 108 6.63 14.50 -18.03
C VAL A 108 5.83 13.84 -16.93
N GLU A 109 4.56 14.18 -16.86
CA GLU A 109 3.60 13.52 -15.99
C GLU A 109 3.08 12.24 -16.66
N ILE A 110 3.35 11.09 -16.05
CA ILE A 110 2.85 9.78 -16.52
C ILE A 110 1.55 9.48 -15.80
N GLU A 111 0.43 9.56 -16.47
CA GLU A 111 -0.89 9.30 -15.91
C GLU A 111 -1.06 7.86 -15.45
N LYS A 112 -1.88 7.70 -14.40
CA LYS A 112 -2.32 6.39 -13.92
C LYS A 112 -3.46 5.88 -14.81
N SER A 113 -3.30 4.71 -15.40
CA SER A 113 -4.37 4.07 -16.18
C SER A 113 -5.02 2.95 -15.38
N ASN A 114 -6.36 2.91 -15.41
CA ASN A 114 -7.16 1.79 -14.94
C ASN A 114 -7.46 0.87 -16.14
N ILE A 115 -7.71 -0.41 -15.86
CA ILE A 115 -7.99 -1.42 -16.89
C ILE A 115 -9.41 -1.91 -16.73
N ILE A 116 -10.19 -1.88 -17.81
CA ILE A 116 -11.52 -2.47 -17.85
C ILE A 116 -11.41 -3.81 -18.61
N MET A 117 -11.93 -4.88 -17.99
CA MET A 117 -11.96 -6.23 -18.58
C MET A 117 -13.40 -6.60 -18.87
N VAL A 118 -13.73 -6.75 -20.15
CA VAL A 118 -15.06 -7.12 -20.64
C VAL A 118 -15.05 -8.55 -21.16
N GLY A 119 -16.08 -9.32 -20.81
CA GLY A 119 -16.23 -10.70 -21.26
C GLY A 119 -17.25 -11.47 -20.43
N GLN A 120 -17.72 -12.59 -20.94
CA GLN A 120 -18.72 -13.45 -20.27
C GLN A 120 -18.20 -13.95 -18.90
N THR A 121 -19.12 -14.29 -18.00
CA THR A 121 -18.79 -14.93 -16.73
C THR A 121 -18.05 -16.25 -16.98
N GLY A 122 -17.06 -16.56 -16.16
CA GLY A 122 -16.26 -17.79 -16.30
C GLY A 122 -15.11 -17.71 -17.31
N THR A 123 -14.90 -16.59 -18.01
CA THR A 123 -13.80 -16.44 -18.98
C THR A 123 -12.42 -16.21 -18.34
N GLY A 124 -12.32 -16.21 -17.01
CA GLY A 124 -11.05 -16.11 -16.28
C GLY A 124 -10.57 -14.69 -15.96
N LYS A 125 -11.43 -13.67 -16.04
CA LYS A 125 -11.07 -12.26 -15.72
C LYS A 125 -10.44 -12.12 -14.33
N THR A 126 -11.12 -12.61 -13.31
CA THR A 126 -10.64 -12.58 -11.92
C THR A 126 -9.37 -13.42 -11.73
N LEU A 127 -9.27 -14.55 -12.43
CA LEU A 127 -8.08 -15.41 -12.40
C LEU A 127 -6.85 -14.69 -12.96
N LEU A 128 -7.01 -13.97 -14.08
CA LEU A 128 -5.94 -13.15 -14.67
C LEU A 128 -5.44 -12.10 -13.66
N ALA A 129 -6.34 -11.33 -13.05
CA ALA A 129 -5.96 -10.29 -12.07
C ALA A 129 -5.24 -10.88 -10.84
N ARG A 130 -5.78 -11.98 -10.30
CA ARG A 130 -5.17 -12.68 -9.15
C ARG A 130 -3.80 -13.27 -9.50
N THR A 131 -3.65 -13.82 -10.71
CA THR A 131 -2.36 -14.39 -11.16
C THR A 131 -1.31 -13.31 -11.33
N ILE A 132 -1.67 -12.12 -11.82
CA ILE A 132 -0.79 -10.95 -11.90
C ILE A 132 -0.36 -10.51 -10.50
N ALA A 133 -1.29 -10.36 -9.56
CA ALA A 133 -0.95 -9.96 -8.19
C ALA A 133 0.03 -10.95 -7.53
N ARG A 134 -0.17 -12.24 -7.75
CA ARG A 134 0.76 -13.30 -7.28
C ARG A 134 2.12 -13.21 -7.94
N LEU A 135 2.18 -12.97 -9.27
CA LEU A 135 3.44 -12.81 -10.00
C LEU A 135 4.27 -11.64 -9.47
N LEU A 136 3.59 -10.56 -9.10
CA LEU A 136 4.19 -9.31 -8.64
C LEU A 136 4.44 -9.29 -7.13
N ASP A 137 3.94 -10.30 -6.42
CA ASP A 137 4.00 -10.39 -4.96
C ASP A 137 3.44 -9.12 -4.29
N VAL A 138 2.24 -8.72 -4.71
CA VAL A 138 1.56 -7.52 -4.20
C VAL A 138 0.23 -7.88 -3.57
N PRO A 139 -0.26 -7.07 -2.59
CA PRO A 139 -1.58 -7.23 -2.01
C PRO A 139 -2.67 -7.23 -3.08
N PHE A 140 -3.67 -8.10 -2.89
CA PHE A 140 -4.78 -8.26 -3.81
C PHE A 140 -6.11 -8.23 -3.06
N CYS A 141 -7.03 -7.39 -3.50
CA CYS A 141 -8.37 -7.30 -2.96
C CYS A 141 -9.41 -7.43 -4.09
N ILE A 142 -10.50 -8.11 -3.81
CA ILE A 142 -11.68 -8.19 -4.69
C ILE A 142 -12.81 -7.42 -4.01
N ALA A 143 -13.46 -6.56 -4.76
CA ALA A 143 -14.69 -5.89 -4.38
C ALA A 143 -15.78 -6.20 -5.40
N ASP A 144 -17.01 -6.40 -4.91
CA ASP A 144 -18.19 -6.53 -5.76
C ASP A 144 -18.86 -5.16 -5.86
N ALA A 145 -18.98 -4.63 -7.07
CA ALA A 145 -19.54 -3.30 -7.30
C ALA A 145 -21.00 -3.19 -6.85
N THR A 146 -21.76 -4.29 -6.88
CA THR A 146 -23.19 -4.30 -6.54
C THR A 146 -23.47 -4.08 -5.05
N VAL A 147 -22.49 -4.32 -4.17
CA VAL A 147 -22.60 -4.10 -2.72
C VAL A 147 -21.98 -2.79 -2.26
N LEU A 148 -21.28 -2.10 -3.16
CA LEU A 148 -20.68 -0.79 -2.85
C LEU A 148 -21.74 0.29 -2.87
N THR A 149 -21.79 1.07 -1.78
CA THR A 149 -22.72 2.19 -1.63
C THR A 149 -22.00 3.45 -1.18
N GLU A 150 -22.65 4.60 -1.33
CA GLU A 150 -22.17 5.84 -0.73
C GLU A 150 -22.22 5.76 0.81
N ALA A 151 -21.29 6.43 1.47
CA ALA A 151 -21.21 6.49 2.91
C ALA A 151 -22.56 6.89 3.55
N GLY A 152 -23.05 6.05 4.48
CA GLY A 152 -24.31 6.27 5.19
C GLY A 152 -25.53 5.55 4.63
N TYR A 153 -25.40 4.80 3.53
CA TYR A 153 -26.44 3.90 3.03
C TYR A 153 -26.19 2.45 3.45
N VAL A 154 -27.21 1.60 3.28
CA VAL A 154 -27.09 0.16 3.58
C VAL A 154 -26.27 -0.52 2.49
N GLY A 155 -25.07 -0.92 2.82
CA GLY A 155 -24.10 -1.56 1.92
C GLY A 155 -22.67 -1.46 2.47
N GLU A 156 -21.70 -1.79 1.65
CA GLU A 156 -20.28 -1.61 1.99
C GLU A 156 -19.81 -0.24 1.48
N ASP A 157 -19.18 0.54 2.35
CA ASP A 157 -18.56 1.79 1.94
C ASP A 157 -17.33 1.55 1.04
N VAL A 158 -17.06 2.45 0.12
CA VAL A 158 -15.90 2.39 -0.77
C VAL A 158 -14.59 2.30 0.04
N GLU A 159 -14.53 2.93 1.21
CA GLU A 159 -13.41 2.87 2.14
C GLU A 159 -13.15 1.46 2.68
N THR A 160 -14.16 0.60 2.72
CA THR A 160 -14.02 -0.81 3.11
C THR A 160 -13.11 -1.57 2.15
N VAL A 161 -13.13 -1.24 0.87
CA VAL A 161 -12.23 -1.83 -0.13
C VAL A 161 -10.77 -1.50 0.19
N LEU A 162 -10.49 -0.25 0.55
CA LEU A 162 -9.14 0.17 0.97
C LEU A 162 -8.71 -0.51 2.27
N THR A 163 -9.63 -0.66 3.22
CA THR A 163 -9.37 -1.39 4.47
C THR A 163 -9.02 -2.86 4.20
N ARG A 164 -9.73 -3.53 3.30
CA ARG A 164 -9.41 -4.92 2.88
C ARG A 164 -8.06 -5.00 2.18
N LEU A 165 -7.73 -4.03 1.32
CA LEU A 165 -6.42 -3.99 0.68
C LEU A 165 -5.31 -3.80 1.71
N LEU A 166 -5.52 -2.92 2.70
CA LEU A 166 -4.57 -2.68 3.79
C LEU A 166 -4.40 -3.92 4.67
N GLN A 167 -5.47 -4.65 4.96
CA GLN A 167 -5.41 -5.95 5.66
C GLN A 167 -4.60 -6.98 4.85
N ALA A 168 -4.82 -7.07 3.53
CA ALA A 168 -4.07 -7.95 2.65
C ALA A 168 -2.56 -7.56 2.56
N ALA A 169 -2.23 -6.33 2.94
CA ALA A 169 -0.86 -5.82 3.04
C ALA A 169 -0.25 -5.94 4.45
N ASP A 170 -0.88 -6.67 5.38
CA ASP A 170 -0.50 -6.74 6.79
C ASP A 170 -0.39 -5.35 7.45
N TYR A 171 -1.30 -4.45 7.10
CA TYR A 171 -1.34 -3.04 7.54
C TYR A 171 -0.11 -2.20 7.15
N ASP A 172 0.67 -2.66 6.18
CA ASP A 172 1.77 -1.91 5.58
C ASP A 172 1.21 -1.02 4.45
N VAL A 173 1.14 0.29 4.71
CA VAL A 173 0.60 1.28 3.77
C VAL A 173 1.40 1.32 2.46
N GLU A 174 2.73 1.19 2.53
CA GLU A 174 3.57 1.25 1.34
C GLU A 174 3.40 0.01 0.44
N LYS A 175 3.19 -1.16 1.04
CA LYS A 175 2.80 -2.36 0.31
C LYS A 175 1.40 -2.21 -0.29
N ALA A 176 0.45 -1.68 0.48
CA ALA A 176 -0.92 -1.44 0.01
C ALA A 176 -0.96 -0.49 -1.19
N CYS A 177 -0.14 0.56 -1.22
CA CYS A 177 -0.03 1.49 -2.36
C CYS A 177 0.39 0.82 -3.67
N ARG A 178 1.02 -0.35 -3.61
CA ARG A 178 1.41 -1.17 -4.77
C ARG A 178 0.40 -2.26 -5.10
N GLY A 179 -0.62 -2.41 -4.27
CA GLY A 179 -1.64 -3.44 -4.38
C GLY A 179 -2.53 -3.29 -5.61
N ILE A 180 -3.25 -4.36 -5.89
CA ILE A 180 -4.23 -4.43 -6.98
C ILE A 180 -5.62 -4.62 -6.37
N VAL A 181 -6.54 -3.73 -6.73
CA VAL A 181 -7.97 -3.87 -6.46
C VAL A 181 -8.66 -4.34 -7.73
N PHE A 182 -9.38 -5.44 -7.65
CA PHE A 182 -10.25 -5.95 -8.72
C PHE A 182 -11.70 -5.68 -8.33
N ILE A 183 -12.37 -4.83 -9.10
CA ILE A 183 -13.78 -4.53 -8.91
C ILE A 183 -14.56 -5.41 -9.91
N ASP A 184 -15.34 -6.34 -9.39
CA ASP A 184 -16.18 -7.23 -10.19
C ASP A 184 -17.59 -6.65 -10.36
N GLU A 185 -18.31 -7.13 -11.35
CA GLU A 185 -19.71 -6.82 -11.63
C GLU A 185 -20.03 -5.32 -11.83
N ILE A 186 -19.06 -4.53 -12.30
CA ILE A 186 -19.20 -3.07 -12.51
C ILE A 186 -20.33 -2.72 -13.52
N ASP A 187 -20.75 -3.67 -14.35
CA ASP A 187 -21.84 -3.53 -15.32
C ASP A 187 -23.24 -3.66 -14.70
N LYS A 188 -23.33 -3.95 -13.40
CA LYS A 188 -24.62 -4.14 -12.69
C LYS A 188 -25.03 -2.95 -11.82
N ILE A 189 -24.22 -1.88 -11.77
CA ILE A 189 -24.56 -0.62 -11.11
C ILE A 189 -25.09 0.41 -12.08
#